data_36a98f6350dcafad7a284c552f989244
#
_entry.id   36a98f6350dcafad7a284c552f989244
#
_cell.length_a   1.000
_cell.length_b   1.000
_cell.length_c   1.000
_cell.angle_alpha   90.00
_cell.angle_beta   90.00
_cell.angle_gamma   90.00
#
_symmetry.space_group_name_H-M   'P 1'
#
loop_
_entity.id
_entity.type
_entity.pdbx_description
1 polymer ?
#
loop_
_entity_poly.entity_id
_entity_poly.type
_entity_poly.pdbx_seq_one_letter_code
_entity_poly.pdbx_strand_id
1 'polypeptide(L)'
;PTHVIDKAIDKAKGGAGENFEVARYEGYGPGNCMVIVDCLTDNASRTFNDVRLCFTKTKTKIGTQGSVSHMFDHLTILRFSGQDEEEVLDALLMADVDVVDIENEEGMLTVFAPHTESFKAKQALAESFGEIDYDVDEIQFIAQNTVPLAGEDVDIFATFMEMLEDLDDVQNVFHNVA
;
A
#
# COMPACT_ATOMS: atom_id res chain seq x y z
N PRO A 1 5.72 -2.98 5.85
CA PRO A 1 6.28 -3.10 7.19
C PRO A 1 5.90 -4.41 7.87
N THR A 2 6.83 -4.97 8.62
CA THR A 2 6.66 -6.27 9.28
C THR A 2 5.47 -6.28 10.24
N HIS A 3 5.26 -5.20 10.99
CA HIS A 3 4.17 -5.13 11.96
C HIS A 3 2.77 -5.16 11.30
N VAL A 4 2.65 -4.68 10.08
CA VAL A 4 1.38 -4.73 9.33
C VAL A 4 1.07 -6.17 8.92
N ILE A 5 2.08 -6.91 8.46
CA ILE A 5 1.93 -8.34 8.12
C ILE A 5 1.57 -9.13 9.37
N ASP A 6 2.21 -8.84 10.51
CA ASP A 6 1.94 -9.51 11.77
C ASP A 6 0.51 -9.28 12.25
N LYS A 7 -0.02 -8.06 12.13
CA LYS A 7 -1.42 -7.75 12.45
C LYS A 7 -2.39 -8.60 11.62
N ALA A 8 -2.14 -8.71 10.32
CA ALA A 8 -3.00 -9.49 9.42
C ALA A 8 -2.96 -10.99 9.79
N ILE A 9 -1.79 -11.52 10.11
CA ILE A 9 -1.60 -12.91 10.53
C ILE A 9 -2.31 -13.17 11.86
N ASP A 10 -2.17 -12.26 12.82
CA ASP A 10 -2.80 -12.38 14.14
C ASP A 10 -4.32 -12.38 14.03
N LYS A 11 -4.89 -11.54 13.17
CA LYS A 11 -6.33 -11.51 12.92
C LYS A 11 -6.81 -12.85 12.32
N ALA A 12 -6.07 -13.38 11.36
CA ALA A 12 -6.40 -14.68 10.76
C ALA A 12 -6.30 -15.83 11.77
N LYS A 13 -5.27 -15.82 12.63
CA LYS A 13 -5.08 -16.84 13.66
C LYS A 13 -6.11 -16.78 14.79
N GLY A 14 -6.67 -15.61 15.04
CA GLY A 14 -7.68 -15.42 16.08
C GLY A 14 -9.02 -16.10 15.81
N GLY A 15 -9.16 -16.79 14.67
CA GLY A 15 -10.36 -17.53 14.33
C GLY A 15 -11.54 -16.66 13.85
N ALA A 16 -11.35 -15.36 13.78
CA ALA A 16 -12.35 -14.41 13.31
C ALA A 16 -12.15 -14.00 11.85
N GLY A 17 -11.14 -14.59 11.16
CA GLY A 17 -10.76 -14.22 9.81
C GLY A 17 -11.87 -14.33 8.77
N GLU A 18 -12.79 -15.26 8.95
CA GLU A 18 -13.92 -15.47 8.06
C GLU A 18 -14.93 -14.31 8.07
N ASN A 19 -14.92 -13.50 9.16
CA ASN A 19 -15.82 -12.36 9.33
C ASN A 19 -15.14 -11.02 9.03
N PHE A 20 -13.88 -11.03 8.65
CA PHE A 20 -13.15 -9.80 8.33
C PHE A 20 -13.43 -9.34 6.91
N GLU A 21 -13.55 -8.03 6.75
CA GLU A 21 -13.69 -7.39 5.45
C GLU A 21 -12.67 -6.27 5.29
N VAL A 22 -12.33 -5.96 4.05
CA VAL A 22 -11.45 -4.85 3.72
C VAL A 22 -12.27 -3.56 3.74
N ALA A 23 -11.73 -2.54 4.39
CA ALA A 23 -12.31 -1.20 4.38
C ALA A 23 -11.21 -0.19 4.06
N ARG A 24 -11.52 0.77 3.21
CA ARG A 24 -10.57 1.80 2.78
C ARG A 24 -11.16 3.16 3.01
N TYR A 25 -10.39 4.02 3.67
CA TYR A 25 -10.78 5.39 3.95
C TYR A 25 -9.76 6.34 3.35
N GLU A 26 -10.19 7.50 2.95
CA GLU A 26 -9.32 8.50 2.35
C GLU A 26 -9.72 9.90 2.78
N GLY A 27 -8.75 10.80 2.74
CA GLY A 27 -8.99 12.18 3.12
C GLY A 27 -7.72 13.02 3.09
N TYR A 28 -7.87 14.26 3.52
CA TYR A 28 -6.76 15.18 3.65
C TYR A 28 -6.32 15.23 5.11
N GLY A 29 -5.03 15.00 5.32
CA GLY A 29 -4.42 15.01 6.64
C GLY A 29 -3.68 16.31 6.93
N PRO A 30 -2.83 16.31 7.98
CA PRO A 30 -2.06 17.50 8.36
C PRO A 30 -1.25 18.07 7.20
N GLY A 31 -1.21 19.40 7.13
CA GLY A 31 -0.52 20.09 6.04
C GLY A 31 -1.18 19.92 4.69
N ASN A 32 -2.44 19.51 4.68
CA ASN A 32 -3.23 19.24 3.47
C ASN A 32 -2.67 18.11 2.62
N CYS A 33 -1.96 17.17 3.25
CA CYS A 33 -1.48 15.97 2.56
C CYS A 33 -2.65 15.03 2.25
N MET A 34 -2.47 14.19 1.24
CA MET A 34 -3.46 13.18 0.87
C MET A 34 -3.13 11.85 1.55
N VAL A 35 -4.14 11.20 2.12
CA VAL A 35 -3.96 9.98 2.91
C VAL A 35 -4.98 8.93 2.50
N ILE A 36 -4.51 7.69 2.35
CA ILE A 36 -5.36 6.50 2.13
C ILE A 36 -5.07 5.52 3.26
N VAL A 37 -6.11 5.05 3.94
CA VAL A 37 -5.99 4.11 5.06
C VAL A 37 -6.66 2.80 4.68
N ASP A 38 -5.88 1.74 4.57
CA ASP A 38 -6.39 0.39 4.32
C ASP A 38 -6.56 -0.36 5.63
N CYS A 39 -7.74 -0.91 5.84
CA CYS A 39 -8.10 -1.60 7.06
C CYS A 39 -8.61 -3.01 6.75
N LEU A 40 -8.47 -3.89 7.74
CA LEU A 40 -9.08 -5.20 7.77
C LEU A 40 -9.87 -5.26 9.08
N THR A 41 -11.19 -5.41 9.00
CA THR A 41 -12.07 -5.25 10.16
C THR A 41 -13.23 -6.22 10.15
N ASP A 42 -13.66 -6.62 11.34
CA ASP A 42 -14.90 -7.36 11.56
C ASP A 42 -16.06 -6.44 11.97
N ASN A 43 -15.78 -5.12 12.08
CA ASN A 43 -16.79 -4.13 12.46
C ASN A 43 -16.45 -2.78 11.80
N ALA A 44 -16.99 -2.59 10.60
CA ALA A 44 -16.70 -1.39 9.79
C ALA A 44 -17.13 -0.09 10.48
N SER A 45 -18.21 -0.11 11.24
CA SER A 45 -18.68 1.08 11.98
C SER A 45 -17.68 1.53 13.03
N ARG A 46 -17.12 0.57 13.77
CA ARG A 46 -16.08 0.85 14.77
C ARG A 46 -14.84 1.43 14.10
N THR A 47 -14.39 0.77 13.03
CA THR A 47 -13.17 1.20 12.31
C THR A 47 -13.33 2.59 11.72
N PHE A 48 -14.47 2.86 11.10
CA PHE A 48 -14.76 4.19 10.57
C PHE A 48 -14.64 5.26 11.67
N ASN A 49 -15.25 5.03 12.82
CA ASN A 49 -15.20 5.98 13.93
C ASN A 49 -13.79 6.17 14.47
N ASP A 50 -13.03 5.09 14.59
CA ASP A 50 -11.65 5.15 15.09
C ASP A 50 -10.74 5.92 14.12
N VAL A 51 -10.85 5.64 12.82
CA VAL A 51 -10.08 6.34 11.79
C VAL A 51 -10.48 7.81 11.73
N ARG A 52 -11.80 8.08 11.72
CA ARG A 52 -12.31 9.45 11.69
C ARG A 52 -11.79 10.26 12.88
N LEU A 53 -11.70 9.66 14.04
CA LEU A 53 -11.20 10.31 15.24
C LEU A 53 -9.73 10.77 15.08
N CYS A 54 -8.90 9.96 14.40
CA CYS A 54 -7.51 10.36 14.11
C CYS A 54 -7.46 11.63 13.27
N PHE A 55 -8.32 11.73 12.25
CA PHE A 55 -8.44 12.95 11.45
C PHE A 55 -8.92 14.12 12.32
N THR A 56 -9.97 13.93 13.08
CA THR A 56 -10.56 14.98 13.91
C THR A 56 -9.57 15.53 14.95
N LYS A 57 -8.80 14.65 15.59
CA LYS A 57 -7.81 15.06 16.62
C LYS A 57 -6.69 15.92 16.04
N THR A 58 -6.40 15.79 14.76
CA THR A 58 -5.39 16.61 14.09
C THR A 58 -6.00 17.78 13.33
N LYS A 59 -7.30 18.06 13.56
CA LYS A 59 -8.07 19.14 12.92
C LYS A 59 -8.14 19.00 11.39
N THR A 60 -8.18 17.74 10.95
CA THR A 60 -8.31 17.41 9.54
C THR A 60 -9.61 16.63 9.33
N LYS A 61 -9.90 16.25 8.09
CA LYS A 61 -11.20 15.69 7.78
C LYS A 61 -11.11 14.49 6.87
N ILE A 62 -11.75 13.40 7.30
CA ILE A 62 -11.95 12.23 6.46
C ILE A 62 -12.86 12.61 5.28
N GLY A 63 -12.52 12.14 4.09
CA GLY A 63 -13.29 12.41 2.87
C GLY A 63 -14.14 11.24 2.45
N THR A 64 -14.78 11.40 1.31
CA THR A 64 -15.53 10.32 0.67
C THR A 64 -14.60 9.44 -0.16
N GLN A 65 -15.06 8.25 -0.51
CA GLN A 65 -14.32 7.35 -1.37
C GLN A 65 -14.01 8.00 -2.72
N GLY A 66 -12.77 7.93 -3.16
CA GLY A 66 -12.30 8.55 -4.40
C GLY A 66 -11.82 9.98 -4.27
N SER A 67 -11.93 10.57 -3.08
CA SER A 67 -11.57 12.00 -2.88
C SER A 67 -10.07 12.27 -3.12
N VAL A 68 -9.19 11.32 -2.81
CA VAL A 68 -7.74 11.47 -3.01
C VAL A 68 -7.12 10.32 -3.80
N SER A 69 -7.74 9.15 -3.85
CA SER A 69 -7.15 7.95 -4.47
C SER A 69 -6.84 8.13 -5.96
N HIS A 70 -7.55 9.01 -6.66
CA HIS A 70 -7.29 9.32 -8.07
C HIS A 70 -5.92 10.00 -8.28
N MET A 71 -5.30 10.51 -7.23
CA MET A 71 -3.97 11.12 -7.26
C MET A 71 -2.85 10.13 -6.91
N PHE A 72 -3.19 8.84 -6.82
CA PHE A 72 -2.26 7.75 -6.54
C PHE A 72 -2.36 6.72 -7.65
N ASP A 73 -1.25 6.03 -7.91
CA ASP A 73 -1.23 4.85 -8.76
C ASP A 73 -1.34 3.62 -7.87
N HIS A 74 -2.30 2.75 -8.17
CA HIS A 74 -2.52 1.52 -7.41
C HIS A 74 -1.78 0.38 -8.10
N LEU A 75 -0.62 0.01 -7.56
CA LEU A 75 0.34 -0.85 -8.21
C LEU A 75 0.68 -2.10 -7.41
N THR A 76 0.98 -3.18 -8.12
CA THR A 76 1.75 -4.30 -7.56
C THR A 76 3.23 -3.96 -7.72
N ILE A 77 4.03 -4.25 -6.70
CA ILE A 77 5.45 -3.98 -6.64
C ILE A 77 6.15 -5.29 -6.30
N LEU A 78 6.98 -5.76 -7.23
CA LEU A 78 7.74 -7.00 -7.08
C LEU A 78 9.23 -6.68 -7.17
N ARG A 79 9.96 -6.93 -6.09
CA ARG A 79 11.40 -6.68 -6.03
C ARG A 79 12.15 -7.96 -5.79
N PHE A 80 13.14 -8.22 -6.62
CA PHE A 80 13.94 -9.44 -6.57
C PHE A 80 15.27 -9.26 -7.30
N SER A 81 16.21 -10.15 -7.04
CA SER A 81 17.51 -10.15 -7.71
C SER A 81 17.77 -11.51 -8.39
N GLY A 82 18.87 -11.60 -9.11
CA GLY A 82 19.32 -12.85 -9.71
C GLY A 82 18.83 -13.09 -11.13
N GLN A 83 18.10 -12.15 -11.74
CA GLN A 83 17.58 -12.26 -13.10
C GLN A 83 17.99 -11.06 -13.95
N ASP A 84 18.08 -11.29 -15.26
CA ASP A 84 18.39 -10.24 -16.22
C ASP A 84 17.15 -9.37 -16.51
N GLU A 85 17.33 -8.05 -16.51
CA GLU A 85 16.25 -7.11 -16.72
C GLU A 85 15.50 -7.32 -18.05
N GLU A 86 16.25 -7.52 -19.15
CA GLU A 86 15.64 -7.72 -20.46
C GLU A 86 14.84 -9.03 -20.53
N GLU A 87 15.37 -10.10 -19.94
CA GLU A 87 14.69 -11.38 -19.89
C GLU A 87 13.40 -11.30 -19.04
N VAL A 88 13.45 -10.55 -17.95
CA VAL A 88 12.27 -10.31 -17.09
C VAL A 88 11.21 -9.54 -17.87
N LEU A 89 11.59 -8.47 -18.54
CA LEU A 89 10.65 -7.69 -19.35
C LEU A 89 10.02 -8.53 -20.45
N ASP A 90 10.82 -9.32 -21.16
CA ASP A 90 10.33 -10.20 -22.22
C ASP A 90 9.33 -11.23 -21.68
N ALA A 91 9.63 -11.84 -20.54
CA ALA A 91 8.73 -12.83 -19.92
C ALA A 91 7.37 -12.21 -19.57
N LEU A 92 7.39 -11.00 -19.00
CA LEU A 92 6.18 -10.29 -18.64
C LEU A 92 5.36 -9.87 -19.86
N LEU A 93 6.02 -9.33 -20.88
CA LEU A 93 5.34 -8.91 -22.11
C LEU A 93 4.76 -10.09 -22.88
N MET A 94 5.46 -11.22 -22.94
CA MET A 94 4.94 -12.43 -23.60
C MET A 94 3.74 -13.02 -22.89
N ALA A 95 3.61 -12.79 -21.59
CA ALA A 95 2.44 -13.20 -20.82
C ALA A 95 1.33 -12.15 -20.84
N ASP A 96 1.50 -11.10 -21.62
CA ASP A 96 0.54 -10.00 -21.75
C ASP A 96 0.30 -9.26 -20.44
N VAL A 97 1.35 -9.13 -19.63
CA VAL A 97 1.32 -8.32 -18.42
C VAL A 97 1.52 -6.85 -18.79
N ASP A 98 0.68 -5.99 -18.24
CA ASP A 98 0.79 -4.54 -18.45
C ASP A 98 1.86 -3.99 -17.51
N VAL A 99 3.11 -3.89 -17.97
CA VAL A 99 4.23 -3.40 -17.18
C VAL A 99 4.26 -1.88 -17.19
N VAL A 100 4.22 -1.27 -16.01
CA VAL A 100 4.32 0.19 -15.86
C VAL A 100 5.79 0.63 -15.92
N ASP A 101 6.66 -0.05 -15.19
CA ASP A 101 8.09 0.28 -15.14
C ASP A 101 8.88 -0.89 -14.56
N ILE A 102 10.18 -0.92 -14.87
CA ILE A 102 11.15 -1.79 -14.21
C ILE A 102 12.35 -0.93 -13.83
N GLU A 103 12.68 -0.92 -12.55
CA GLU A 103 13.89 -0.26 -12.05
C GLU A 103 14.97 -1.29 -11.78
N ASN A 104 16.22 -0.95 -12.05
CA ASN A 104 17.35 -1.82 -11.81
C ASN A 104 18.41 -1.05 -11.01
N GLU A 105 18.65 -1.48 -9.78
CA GLU A 105 19.68 -0.94 -8.91
C GLU A 105 20.71 -2.04 -8.63
N GLU A 106 21.76 -2.06 -9.40
CA GLU A 106 22.87 -3.01 -9.23
C GLU A 106 22.41 -4.47 -9.20
N GLY A 107 21.49 -4.83 -10.09
CA GLY A 107 20.96 -6.19 -10.20
C GLY A 107 19.69 -6.46 -9.38
N MET A 108 19.33 -5.55 -8.49
CA MET A 108 18.04 -5.63 -7.78
C MET A 108 16.99 -5.01 -8.67
N LEU A 109 16.06 -5.83 -9.17
CA LEU A 109 14.99 -5.40 -10.05
C LEU A 109 13.73 -5.10 -9.26
N THR A 110 13.06 -3.99 -9.59
CA THR A 110 11.74 -3.69 -9.06
C THR A 110 10.77 -3.54 -10.24
N VAL A 111 9.76 -4.40 -10.28
CA VAL A 111 8.73 -4.41 -11.31
C VAL A 111 7.49 -3.72 -10.78
N PHE A 112 6.97 -2.76 -11.54
CA PHE A 112 5.72 -2.06 -11.25
C PHE A 112 4.69 -2.40 -12.31
N ALA A 113 3.50 -2.79 -11.90
CA ALA A 113 2.38 -3.09 -12.79
C ALA A 113 1.07 -2.72 -12.08
N PRO A 114 -0.05 -2.55 -12.81
CA PRO A 114 -1.33 -2.31 -12.16
C PRO A 114 -1.62 -3.40 -11.13
N HIS A 115 -2.26 -3.02 -10.03
CA HIS A 115 -2.51 -3.95 -8.92
C HIS A 115 -3.26 -5.22 -9.35
N THR A 116 -4.07 -5.15 -10.38
CA THR A 116 -4.82 -6.29 -10.92
C THR A 116 -3.93 -7.33 -11.62
N GLU A 117 -2.69 -6.97 -11.94
CA GLU A 117 -1.74 -7.83 -12.67
C GLU A 117 -0.83 -8.65 -11.75
N SER A 118 -0.99 -8.55 -10.42
CA SER A 118 -0.09 -9.20 -9.46
C SER A 118 0.06 -10.71 -9.68
N PHE A 119 -1.04 -11.43 -9.76
CA PHE A 119 -1.04 -12.88 -9.96
C PHE A 119 -0.42 -13.26 -11.31
N LYS A 120 -0.84 -12.59 -12.37
CA LYS A 120 -0.37 -12.85 -13.74
C LYS A 120 1.12 -12.60 -13.87
N ALA A 121 1.62 -11.52 -13.27
CA ALA A 121 3.04 -11.20 -13.28
C ALA A 121 3.88 -12.26 -12.55
N LYS A 122 3.46 -12.64 -11.36
CA LYS A 122 4.16 -13.66 -10.58
C LYS A 122 4.14 -15.02 -11.27
N GLN A 123 3.04 -15.38 -11.90
CA GLN A 123 2.94 -16.62 -12.66
C GLN A 123 3.89 -16.62 -13.87
N ALA A 124 3.93 -15.52 -14.60
CA ALA A 124 4.83 -15.39 -15.75
C ALA A 124 6.31 -15.53 -15.34
N LEU A 125 6.69 -14.91 -14.24
CA LEU A 125 8.05 -14.99 -13.72
C LEU A 125 8.38 -16.40 -13.23
N ALA A 126 7.45 -17.08 -12.58
CA ALA A 126 7.63 -18.45 -12.12
C ALA A 126 7.80 -19.42 -13.30
N GLU A 127 7.04 -19.25 -14.36
CA GLU A 127 7.15 -20.10 -15.56
C GLU A 127 8.49 -19.92 -16.28
N SER A 128 9.02 -18.71 -16.29
CA SER A 128 10.28 -18.43 -16.99
C SER A 128 11.53 -18.69 -16.15
N PHE A 129 11.46 -18.43 -14.85
CA PHE A 129 12.65 -18.44 -13.97
C PHE A 129 12.55 -19.40 -12.79
N GLY A 130 11.44 -20.11 -12.64
CA GLY A 130 11.19 -20.93 -11.48
C GLY A 130 10.79 -20.10 -10.27
N GLU A 131 10.94 -20.67 -9.10
CA GLU A 131 10.57 -19.97 -7.86
C GLU A 131 11.47 -18.77 -7.62
N ILE A 132 10.86 -17.62 -7.36
CA ILE A 132 11.57 -16.38 -7.08
C ILE A 132 11.39 -16.02 -5.61
N ASP A 133 12.50 -15.66 -4.97
CA ASP A 133 12.49 -15.13 -3.61
C ASP A 133 12.37 -13.62 -3.66
N TYR A 134 11.16 -13.12 -3.43
CA TYR A 134 10.87 -11.69 -3.50
C TYR A 134 11.30 -10.97 -2.24
N ASP A 135 12.09 -9.90 -2.38
CA ASP A 135 12.36 -8.96 -1.31
C ASP A 135 11.12 -8.11 -0.98
N VAL A 136 10.37 -7.77 -2.04
CA VAL A 136 9.09 -7.05 -1.91
C VAL A 136 8.07 -7.72 -2.83
N ASP A 137 6.90 -8.02 -2.30
CA ASP A 137 5.74 -8.52 -3.03
C ASP A 137 4.52 -7.86 -2.37
N GLU A 138 4.19 -6.67 -2.81
CA GLU A 138 3.18 -5.83 -2.18
C GLU A 138 2.31 -5.13 -3.21
N ILE A 139 1.10 -4.77 -2.78
CA ILE A 139 0.20 -3.90 -3.52
C ILE A 139 0.13 -2.59 -2.74
N GLN A 140 0.44 -1.47 -3.40
CA GLN A 140 0.53 -0.17 -2.74
C GLN A 140 -0.14 0.91 -3.59
N PHE A 141 -0.53 1.99 -2.91
CA PHE A 141 -0.86 3.25 -3.56
C PHE A 141 0.39 4.12 -3.54
N ILE A 142 0.84 4.53 -4.72
CA ILE A 142 2.02 5.38 -4.89
C ILE A 142 1.55 6.75 -5.34
N ALA A 143 1.88 7.78 -4.60
CA ALA A 143 1.48 9.15 -4.92
C ALA A 143 2.11 9.60 -6.24
N GLN A 144 1.27 10.22 -7.10
CA GLN A 144 1.74 10.80 -8.36
C GLN A 144 2.58 12.05 -8.12
N ASN A 145 2.28 12.79 -7.06
CA ASN A 145 3.01 13.98 -6.66
C ASN A 145 3.15 13.99 -5.14
N THR A 146 4.28 14.47 -4.65
CA THR A 146 4.51 14.59 -3.20
C THR A 146 4.45 16.04 -2.77
N VAL A 147 4.15 16.24 -1.48
CA VAL A 147 4.14 17.56 -0.86
C VAL A 147 5.10 17.58 0.32
N PRO A 148 5.89 18.65 0.51
CA PRO A 148 6.71 18.79 1.70
C PRO A 148 5.84 19.30 2.85
N LEU A 149 6.17 18.89 4.06
CA LEU A 149 5.61 19.47 5.28
C LEU A 149 6.67 20.31 5.97
N ALA A 150 6.24 21.36 6.68
CA ALA A 150 7.14 22.24 7.40
C ALA A 150 6.52 22.68 8.73
N GLY A 151 7.37 23.07 9.67
CA GLY A 151 6.93 23.63 10.96
C GLY A 151 6.13 22.62 11.78
N GLU A 152 5.02 23.10 12.34
CA GLU A 152 4.15 22.28 13.18
C GLU A 152 3.55 21.08 12.45
N ASP A 153 3.34 21.19 11.14
CA ASP A 153 2.73 20.12 10.34
C ASP A 153 3.55 18.84 10.37
N VAL A 154 4.88 18.93 10.50
CA VAL A 154 5.76 17.76 10.60
C VAL A 154 5.40 16.95 11.85
N ASP A 155 5.30 17.60 13.01
CA ASP A 155 5.00 16.95 14.27
C ASP A 155 3.55 16.45 14.33
N ILE A 156 2.62 17.24 13.80
CA ILE A 156 1.20 16.85 13.74
C ILE A 156 1.03 15.62 12.85
N PHE A 157 1.72 15.59 11.71
CA PHE A 157 1.68 14.44 10.82
C PHE A 157 2.26 13.18 11.48
N ALA A 158 3.38 13.32 12.20
CA ALA A 158 3.97 12.18 12.92
C ALA A 158 2.99 11.62 13.95
N THR A 159 2.31 12.48 14.69
CA THR A 159 1.29 12.09 15.66
C THR A 159 0.10 11.41 14.97
N PHE A 160 -0.35 11.97 13.85
CA PHE A 160 -1.44 11.43 13.06
C PHE A 160 -1.11 10.00 12.58
N MET A 161 0.08 9.80 12.03
CA MET A 161 0.53 8.48 11.57
C MET A 161 0.60 7.48 12.72
N GLU A 162 1.13 7.91 13.87
CA GLU A 162 1.22 7.06 15.05
C GLU A 162 -0.17 6.62 15.54
N MET A 163 -1.12 7.54 15.59
CA MET A 163 -2.49 7.22 15.98
C MET A 163 -3.14 6.21 15.03
N LEU A 164 -2.95 6.37 13.72
CA LEU A 164 -3.49 5.43 12.74
C LEU A 164 -2.84 4.05 12.87
N GLU A 165 -1.53 4.01 12.97
CA GLU A 165 -0.79 2.75 13.07
C GLU A 165 -1.06 1.99 14.38
N ASP A 166 -1.46 2.67 15.44
CA ASP A 166 -1.84 2.05 16.70
C ASP A 166 -3.20 1.35 16.65
N LEU A 167 -4.02 1.64 15.65
CA LEU A 167 -5.30 0.96 15.48
C LEU A 167 -5.09 -0.44 14.91
N ASP A 168 -5.65 -1.45 15.61
CA ASP A 168 -5.47 -2.86 15.20
C ASP A 168 -6.03 -3.14 13.81
N ASP A 169 -7.08 -2.46 13.42
CA ASP A 169 -7.74 -2.68 12.13
C ASP A 169 -6.97 -2.07 10.96
N VAL A 170 -6.08 -1.11 11.21
CA VAL A 170 -5.29 -0.46 10.17
C VAL A 170 -4.14 -1.37 9.73
N GLN A 171 -4.11 -1.69 8.44
CA GLN A 171 -3.06 -2.52 7.85
C GLN A 171 -2.00 -1.68 7.15
N ASN A 172 -2.41 -0.67 6.40
CA ASN A 172 -1.50 0.22 5.67
C ASN A 172 -2.03 1.64 5.68
N VAL A 173 -1.11 2.59 5.70
CA VAL A 173 -1.40 4.01 5.49
C VAL A 173 -0.52 4.50 4.35
N PHE A 174 -1.15 4.98 3.29
CA PHE A 174 -0.45 5.55 2.14
C PHE A 174 -0.67 7.05 2.13
N HIS A 175 0.34 7.82 1.75
CA HIS A 175 0.26 9.27 1.74
C HIS A 175 1.22 9.87 0.71
N ASN A 176 1.09 11.18 0.49
CA ASN A 176 1.93 11.88 -0.46
C ASN A 176 2.93 12.86 0.19
N VAL A 177 3.25 12.66 1.44
CA VAL A 177 4.27 13.49 2.11
C VAL A 177 5.66 13.07 1.62
N ALA A 178 6.45 14.07 1.25
CA ALA A 178 7.80 13.84 0.76
C ALA A 178 8.77 13.42 1.88
#